data_8c4b990124fde6eeb71702c4b7a397f5
#
_entry.id   8c4b990124fde6eeb71702c4b7a397f5
#
_cell.length_a   1.000
_cell.length_b   1.000
_cell.length_c   1.000
_cell.angle_alpha   90.00
_cell.angle_beta   90.00
_cell.angle_gamma   90.00
#
_symmetry.space_group_name_H-M   'P 1'
#
loop_
_entity.id
_entity.type
_entity.pdbx_description
1 polymer ?
#
loop_
_entity_poly.entity_id
_entity_poly.type
_entity_poly.pdbx_seq_one_letter_code
_entity_poly.pdbx_strand_id
1 'polypeptide(L)'
;MEDELHHSVDTHTATLLSGHIKLLLDYCTRYYERQFITREDIHKKLLERVKKTIDNYIRSGQLKKGLFPSVESISDTLGLSASYFTDLLQFETGYTPEEFFQLQRIQAARRMLLCSEYTTAEVSHWLGYPSVQYFSLLFKKLTGFAPCEYCHSQN
;
A
#
# COMPACT_ATOMS: atom_id res chain seq x y z
N MET A 1 -14.77 46.54 6.76
CA MET A 1 -14.03 45.96 5.58
C MET A 1 -14.56 46.50 4.27
N GLU A 2 -15.87 46.65 4.08
CA GLU A 2 -16.45 47.28 2.86
C GLU A 2 -16.17 48.78 2.75
N ASP A 3 -16.10 49.47 3.88
CA ASP A 3 -15.82 50.94 3.90
C ASP A 3 -14.41 51.33 3.44
N GLU A 4 -13.42 50.43 3.61
CA GLU A 4 -12.03 50.68 3.18
C GLU A 4 -11.83 50.55 1.66
N LEU A 5 -12.72 49.84 0.98
CA LEU A 5 -12.65 49.72 -0.48
C LEU A 5 -13.04 50.99 -1.23
N HIS A 6 -13.68 51.93 -0.53
CA HIS A 6 -14.16 53.22 -1.09
C HIS A 6 -13.29 54.45 -0.71
N HIS A 7 -12.25 54.22 0.14
CA HIS A 7 -11.30 55.27 0.47
C HIS A 7 -10.11 55.28 -0.51
N SER A 8 -9.57 56.47 -0.74
CA SER A 8 -8.36 56.64 -1.55
C SER A 8 -7.20 55.83 -0.95
N VAL A 9 -6.48 55.12 -1.82
CA VAL A 9 -5.32 54.32 -1.43
C VAL A 9 -4.30 55.20 -0.68
N ASP A 10 -4.09 54.91 0.60
CA ASP A 10 -3.10 55.58 1.42
C ASP A 10 -1.76 54.77 1.50
N THR A 11 -0.75 55.36 2.13
CA THR A 11 0.57 54.73 2.27
C THR A 11 0.55 53.44 3.07
N HIS A 12 -0.52 53.16 3.84
CA HIS A 12 -0.65 51.94 4.68
C HIS A 12 -1.45 50.85 3.99
N THR A 13 -2.27 51.17 2.97
CA THR A 13 -3.13 50.23 2.27
C THR A 13 -2.33 49.05 1.70
N ALA A 14 -1.19 49.29 1.09
CA ALA A 14 -0.31 48.23 0.54
C ALA A 14 0.21 47.31 1.63
N THR A 15 0.59 47.84 2.80
CA THR A 15 1.09 47.09 3.95
C THR A 15 -0.02 46.20 4.55
N LEU A 16 -1.21 46.78 4.72
CA LEU A 16 -2.36 46.03 5.25
C LEU A 16 -2.79 44.91 4.31
N LEU A 17 -2.89 45.19 3.00
CA LEU A 17 -3.23 44.16 2.01
C LEU A 17 -2.20 43.03 1.97
N SER A 18 -0.91 43.37 1.97
CA SER A 18 0.15 42.37 1.98
C SER A 18 0.11 41.52 3.25
N GLY A 19 -0.21 42.10 4.40
CA GLY A 19 -0.42 41.39 5.66
C GLY A 19 -1.59 40.42 5.60
N HIS A 20 -2.72 40.83 5.06
CA HIS A 20 -3.90 39.97 4.90
C HIS A 20 -3.66 38.84 3.91
N ILE A 21 -3.00 39.12 2.78
CA ILE A 21 -2.63 38.09 1.80
C ILE A 21 -1.68 37.08 2.44
N LYS A 22 -0.66 37.55 3.17
CA LYS A 22 0.25 36.66 3.88
C LYS A 22 -0.48 35.78 4.87
N LEU A 23 -1.37 36.36 5.68
CA LEU A 23 -2.15 35.59 6.65
C LEU A 23 -3.03 34.55 5.97
N LEU A 24 -3.66 34.86 4.84
CA LEU A 24 -4.44 33.94 4.05
C LEU A 24 -3.58 32.78 3.55
N LEU A 25 -2.39 33.04 3.01
CA LEU A 25 -1.45 32.02 2.54
C LEU A 25 -0.93 31.14 3.68
N ASP A 26 -0.65 31.72 4.86
CA ASP A 26 -0.26 30.98 6.04
C ASP A 26 -1.39 30.02 6.50
N TYR A 27 -2.66 30.46 6.46
CA TYR A 27 -3.80 29.56 6.71
C TYR A 27 -3.91 28.47 5.66
N CYS A 28 -3.79 28.77 4.38
CA CYS A 28 -3.81 27.77 3.31
C CYS A 28 -2.72 26.71 3.51
N THR A 29 -1.50 27.14 3.81
CA THR A 29 -0.37 26.25 4.09
C THR A 29 -0.66 25.35 5.29
N ARG A 30 -1.14 25.94 6.40
CA ARG A 30 -1.50 25.20 7.61
C ARG A 30 -2.59 24.14 7.36
N TYR A 31 -3.64 24.48 6.60
CA TYR A 31 -4.71 23.53 6.26
C TYR A 31 -4.19 22.42 5.34
N TYR A 32 -3.34 22.78 4.36
CA TYR A 32 -2.71 21.84 3.45
C TYR A 32 -1.85 20.82 4.23
N GLU A 33 -0.95 21.29 5.09
CA GLU A 33 -0.10 20.43 5.93
C GLU A 33 -0.93 19.50 6.83
N ARG A 34 -1.99 20.00 7.46
CA ARG A 34 -2.90 19.17 8.27
C ARG A 34 -3.59 18.10 7.45
N GLN A 35 -4.02 18.39 6.24
CA GLN A 35 -4.65 17.42 5.36
C GLN A 35 -3.66 16.34 4.91
N PHE A 36 -2.40 16.72 4.65
CA PHE A 36 -1.37 15.75 4.26
C PHE A 36 -1.04 14.78 5.39
N ILE A 37 -0.79 15.26 6.61
CA ILE A 37 -0.49 14.40 7.78
C ILE A 37 -1.64 13.42 8.03
N THR A 38 -2.89 13.90 8.01
CA THR A 38 -4.07 13.04 8.25
C THR A 38 -4.26 12.01 7.13
N ARG A 39 -3.99 12.40 5.89
CA ARG A 39 -4.14 11.53 4.72
C ARG A 39 -3.06 10.44 4.72
N GLU A 40 -1.82 10.77 5.05
CA GLU A 40 -0.72 9.82 5.13
C GLU A 40 -0.98 8.75 6.22
N ASP A 41 -1.47 9.16 7.38
CA ASP A 41 -1.84 8.23 8.47
C ASP A 41 -3.02 7.33 8.09
N ILE A 42 -4.01 7.87 7.39
CA ILE A 42 -5.17 7.10 6.91
C ILE A 42 -4.70 6.07 5.86
N HIS A 43 -3.85 6.48 4.91
CA HIS A 43 -3.33 5.60 3.87
C HIS A 43 -2.47 4.48 4.46
N LYS A 44 -1.58 4.78 5.42
CA LYS A 44 -0.79 3.77 6.13
C LYS A 44 -1.67 2.73 6.83
N LYS A 45 -2.66 3.18 7.58
CA LYS A 45 -3.63 2.29 8.27
C LYS A 45 -4.42 1.44 7.26
N LEU A 46 -4.80 2.04 6.13
CA LEU A 46 -5.53 1.33 5.08
C LEU A 46 -4.64 0.28 4.42
N LEU A 47 -3.38 0.60 4.13
CA LEU A 47 -2.41 -0.34 3.58
C LEU A 47 -2.15 -1.53 4.53
N GLU A 48 -2.10 -1.28 5.84
CA GLU A 48 -2.01 -2.36 6.83
C GLU A 48 -3.25 -3.27 6.81
N ARG A 49 -4.44 -2.68 6.68
CA ARG A 49 -5.68 -3.47 6.52
C ARG A 49 -5.65 -4.30 5.24
N VAL A 50 -5.18 -3.74 4.13
CA VAL A 50 -4.98 -4.46 2.86
C VAL A 50 -4.06 -5.66 3.06
N LYS A 51 -2.88 -5.45 3.64
CA LYS A 51 -1.91 -6.51 3.94
C LYS A 51 -2.53 -7.61 4.80
N LYS A 52 -3.26 -7.24 5.85
CA LYS A 52 -3.93 -8.19 6.75
C LYS A 52 -5.02 -8.98 6.04
N THR A 53 -5.81 -8.35 5.18
CA THR A 53 -6.85 -9.03 4.39
C THR A 53 -6.24 -10.05 3.44
N ILE A 54 -5.16 -9.68 2.73
CA ILE A 54 -4.44 -10.59 1.85
C ILE A 54 -3.79 -11.75 2.65
N ASP A 55 -3.17 -11.47 3.80
CA ASP A 55 -2.54 -12.49 4.63
C ASP A 55 -3.58 -13.50 5.16
N ASN A 56 -4.75 -13.03 5.60
CA ASN A 56 -5.87 -13.88 5.99
C ASN A 56 -6.35 -14.75 4.82
N TYR A 57 -6.43 -14.18 3.61
CA TYR A 57 -6.81 -14.92 2.42
C TYR A 57 -5.78 -16.03 2.09
N ILE A 58 -4.49 -15.72 2.16
CA ILE A 58 -3.41 -16.69 1.96
C ILE A 58 -3.51 -17.82 2.99
N ARG A 59 -3.76 -17.48 4.26
CA ARG A 59 -3.88 -18.49 5.36
C ARG A 59 -5.13 -19.35 5.25
N SER A 60 -6.19 -18.88 4.60
CA SER A 60 -7.44 -19.65 4.43
C SER A 60 -7.27 -20.90 3.55
N GLY A 61 -6.14 -21.04 2.86
CA GLY A 61 -5.86 -22.17 1.97
C GLY A 61 -6.65 -22.17 0.66
N GLN A 62 -7.34 -21.09 0.33
CA GLN A 62 -8.10 -20.98 -0.92
C GLN A 62 -7.19 -21.00 -2.14
N LEU A 63 -5.97 -20.47 -2.02
CA LEU A 63 -4.97 -20.50 -3.09
C LEU A 63 -4.61 -21.93 -3.52
N LYS A 64 -4.56 -22.88 -2.59
CA LYS A 64 -4.34 -24.30 -2.86
C LYS A 64 -5.40 -24.90 -3.80
N LYS A 65 -6.61 -24.34 -3.78
CA LYS A 65 -7.73 -24.75 -4.66
C LYS A 65 -7.72 -24.00 -6.00
N GLY A 66 -6.71 -23.20 -6.29
CA GLY A 66 -6.62 -22.35 -7.48
C GLY A 66 -7.55 -21.14 -7.46
N LEU A 67 -8.12 -20.80 -6.29
CA LEU A 67 -8.96 -19.64 -6.14
C LEU A 67 -8.06 -18.44 -5.80
N PHE A 68 -8.04 -17.46 -6.70
CA PHE A 68 -7.30 -16.21 -6.50
C PHE A 68 -8.29 -15.09 -6.16
N PRO A 69 -7.97 -14.21 -5.20
CA PRO A 69 -8.84 -13.08 -4.92
C PRO A 69 -8.80 -12.10 -6.08
N SER A 70 -9.95 -11.66 -6.54
CA SER A 70 -10.02 -10.56 -7.49
C SER A 70 -9.85 -9.22 -6.78
N VAL A 71 -9.50 -8.19 -7.54
CA VAL A 71 -9.38 -6.81 -7.05
C VAL A 71 -10.70 -6.36 -6.41
N GLU A 72 -11.82 -6.69 -7.07
CA GLU A 72 -13.17 -6.38 -6.58
C GLU A 72 -13.44 -7.04 -5.23
N SER A 73 -13.12 -8.33 -5.09
CA SER A 73 -13.35 -9.07 -3.84
C SER A 73 -12.57 -8.49 -2.66
N ILE A 74 -11.33 -8.06 -2.88
CA ILE A 74 -10.51 -7.45 -1.83
C ILE A 74 -11.02 -6.04 -1.53
N SER A 75 -11.32 -5.24 -2.55
CA SER A 75 -11.81 -3.87 -2.36
C SER A 75 -13.16 -3.84 -1.65
N ASP A 76 -14.09 -4.73 -1.98
CA ASP A 76 -15.39 -4.87 -1.31
C ASP A 76 -15.22 -5.22 0.17
N THR A 77 -14.32 -6.16 0.49
CA THR A 77 -13.99 -6.51 1.90
C THR A 77 -13.47 -5.31 2.70
N LEU A 78 -12.82 -4.38 2.03
CA LEU A 78 -12.27 -3.17 2.64
C LEU A 78 -13.24 -1.99 2.65
N GLY A 79 -14.38 -2.11 1.93
CA GLY A 79 -15.35 -1.04 1.73
C GLY A 79 -14.86 0.04 0.78
N LEU A 80 -14.05 -0.33 -0.22
CA LEU A 80 -13.44 0.56 -1.20
C LEU A 80 -13.96 0.26 -2.61
N SER A 81 -13.94 1.25 -3.51
CA SER A 81 -14.09 0.97 -4.93
C SER A 81 -12.79 0.34 -5.49
N ALA A 82 -12.92 -0.52 -6.50
CA ALA A 82 -11.79 -1.18 -7.15
C ALA A 82 -10.78 -0.16 -7.73
N SER A 83 -11.28 0.93 -8.32
CA SER A 83 -10.44 2.01 -8.84
C SER A 83 -9.63 2.68 -7.74
N TYR A 84 -10.28 3.09 -6.64
CA TYR A 84 -9.59 3.72 -5.51
C TYR A 84 -8.56 2.78 -4.86
N PHE A 85 -8.88 1.49 -4.74
CA PHE A 85 -7.95 0.48 -4.22
C PHE A 85 -6.71 0.34 -5.11
N THR A 86 -6.89 0.31 -6.43
CA THR A 86 -5.78 0.24 -7.41
C THR A 86 -4.90 1.48 -7.31
N ASP A 87 -5.50 2.68 -7.34
CA ASP A 87 -4.78 3.96 -7.26
C ASP A 87 -4.02 4.09 -5.93
N LEU A 88 -4.63 3.67 -4.82
CA LEU A 88 -4.01 3.65 -3.50
C LEU A 88 -2.76 2.76 -3.47
N LEU A 89 -2.86 1.52 -3.96
CA LEU A 89 -1.72 0.61 -4.00
C LEU A 89 -0.61 1.14 -4.88
N GLN A 90 -0.94 1.63 -6.06
CA GLN A 90 0.04 2.20 -6.99
C GLN A 90 0.74 3.41 -6.39
N PHE A 91 0.01 4.30 -5.73
CA PHE A 91 0.56 5.49 -5.10
C PHE A 91 1.45 5.17 -3.89
N GLU A 92 0.99 4.29 -3.00
CA GLU A 92 1.68 3.99 -1.74
C GLU A 92 2.82 2.98 -1.88
N THR A 93 2.75 2.08 -2.87
CA THR A 93 3.69 0.96 -3.00
C THR A 93 4.44 0.94 -4.33
N GLY A 94 3.95 1.64 -5.34
CA GLY A 94 4.47 1.60 -6.69
C GLY A 94 4.09 0.33 -7.49
N TYR A 95 3.29 -0.58 -6.89
CA TYR A 95 2.92 -1.86 -7.49
C TYR A 95 1.45 -1.89 -7.90
N THR A 96 1.15 -2.63 -8.97
CA THR A 96 -0.23 -3.00 -9.29
C THR A 96 -0.79 -3.96 -8.22
N PRO A 97 -2.13 -4.10 -8.10
CA PRO A 97 -2.73 -5.06 -7.16
C PRO A 97 -2.22 -6.50 -7.34
N GLU A 98 -2.04 -6.95 -8.58
CA GLU A 98 -1.53 -8.28 -8.91
C GLU A 98 -0.08 -8.46 -8.47
N GLU A 99 0.78 -7.49 -8.75
CA GLU A 99 2.19 -7.49 -8.31
C GLU A 99 2.28 -7.45 -6.79
N PHE A 100 1.47 -6.61 -6.14
CA PHE A 100 1.42 -6.52 -4.70
C PHE A 100 0.98 -7.84 -4.07
N PHE A 101 -0.05 -8.50 -4.64
CA PHE A 101 -0.49 -9.81 -4.20
C PHE A 101 0.60 -10.87 -4.36
N GLN A 102 1.32 -10.86 -5.48
CA GLN A 102 2.47 -11.75 -5.69
C GLN A 102 3.56 -11.53 -4.64
N LEU A 103 3.88 -10.28 -4.31
CA LEU A 103 4.85 -9.98 -3.26
C LEU A 103 4.38 -10.50 -1.90
N GLN A 104 3.11 -10.37 -1.54
CA GLN A 104 2.56 -10.93 -0.29
C GLN A 104 2.62 -12.46 -0.27
N ARG A 105 2.40 -13.13 -1.41
CA ARG A 105 2.57 -14.60 -1.52
C ARG A 105 4.02 -15.01 -1.29
N ILE A 106 4.98 -14.28 -1.85
CA ILE A 106 6.42 -14.56 -1.62
C ILE A 106 6.81 -14.28 -0.16
N GLN A 107 6.26 -13.25 0.48
CA GLN A 107 6.48 -13.01 1.91
C GLN A 107 5.90 -14.15 2.79
N ALA A 108 4.74 -14.68 2.42
CA ALA A 108 4.18 -15.85 3.08
C ALA A 108 5.07 -17.09 2.88
N ALA A 109 5.57 -17.30 1.65
CA ALA A 109 6.52 -18.39 1.35
C ALA A 109 7.77 -18.30 2.22
N ARG A 110 8.35 -17.10 2.36
CA ARG A 110 9.53 -16.88 3.23
C ARG A 110 9.26 -17.32 4.67
N ARG A 111 8.11 -16.93 5.23
CA ARG A 111 7.71 -17.30 6.59
C ARG A 111 7.54 -18.83 6.73
N MET A 112 6.88 -19.46 5.77
CA MET A 112 6.67 -20.93 5.79
C MET A 112 7.98 -21.70 5.67
N LEU A 113 8.89 -21.28 4.79
CA LEU A 113 10.19 -21.92 4.60
C LEU A 113 11.10 -21.79 5.83
N LEU A 114 11.02 -20.68 6.57
CA LEU A 114 11.79 -20.48 7.81
C LEU A 114 11.29 -21.34 8.97
N CYS A 115 10.02 -21.71 9.00
CA CYS A 115 9.47 -22.58 10.05
C CYS A 115 9.94 -24.04 9.94
N SER A 116 10.68 -24.41 8.89
CA SER A 116 11.24 -25.76 8.67
C SER A 116 10.23 -26.93 8.68
N GLU A 117 8.93 -26.62 8.78
CA GLU A 117 7.84 -27.61 8.80
C GLU A 117 7.35 -27.98 7.39
N TYR A 118 7.71 -27.16 6.40
CA TYR A 118 7.20 -27.30 5.03
C TYR A 118 8.33 -27.47 4.03
N THR A 119 8.17 -28.43 3.14
CA THR A 119 9.03 -28.57 1.97
C THR A 119 8.74 -27.50 0.93
N THR A 120 9.69 -27.23 0.05
CA THR A 120 9.50 -26.31 -1.09
C THR A 120 8.28 -26.68 -1.95
N ALA A 121 8.02 -27.98 -2.11
CA ALA A 121 6.88 -28.49 -2.87
C ALA A 121 5.55 -28.17 -2.17
N GLU A 122 5.47 -28.39 -0.87
CA GLU A 122 4.27 -28.07 -0.07
C GLU A 122 3.98 -26.59 -0.06
N VAL A 123 5.01 -25.74 0.12
CA VAL A 123 4.87 -24.29 0.07
C VAL A 123 4.35 -23.84 -1.31
N SER A 124 4.93 -24.37 -2.40
CA SER A 124 4.50 -24.09 -3.75
C SER A 124 3.02 -24.43 -3.96
N HIS A 125 2.62 -25.64 -3.52
CA HIS A 125 1.24 -26.12 -3.63
C HIS A 125 0.28 -25.30 -2.76
N TRP A 126 0.65 -25.04 -1.50
CA TRP A 126 -0.17 -24.25 -0.56
C TRP A 126 -0.49 -22.86 -1.09
N LEU A 127 0.51 -22.24 -1.69
CA LEU A 127 0.38 -20.89 -2.25
C LEU A 127 -0.22 -20.85 -3.66
N GLY A 128 -0.63 -22.00 -4.21
CA GLY A 128 -1.31 -22.09 -5.51
C GLY A 128 -0.41 -21.77 -6.71
N TYR A 129 0.86 -22.13 -6.66
CA TYR A 129 1.74 -22.03 -7.81
C TYR A 129 1.55 -23.22 -8.76
N PRO A 130 1.63 -23.02 -10.08
CA PRO A 130 1.36 -24.07 -11.07
C PRO A 130 2.40 -25.20 -11.03
N SER A 131 3.63 -24.91 -10.61
CA SER A 131 4.69 -25.92 -10.42
C SER A 131 5.74 -25.43 -9.42
N VAL A 132 6.48 -26.36 -8.85
CA VAL A 132 7.61 -26.09 -7.93
C VAL A 132 8.73 -25.36 -8.66
N GLN A 133 8.95 -25.68 -9.93
CA GLN A 133 9.96 -25.02 -10.77
C GLN A 133 9.63 -23.54 -10.99
N TYR A 134 8.38 -23.25 -11.36
CA TYR A 134 7.91 -21.87 -11.52
C TYR A 134 8.04 -21.08 -10.21
N PHE A 135 7.60 -21.66 -9.10
CA PHE A 135 7.75 -21.07 -7.78
C PHE A 135 9.21 -20.77 -7.45
N SER A 136 10.12 -21.74 -7.66
CA SER A 136 11.54 -21.59 -7.34
C SER A 136 12.21 -20.49 -8.15
N LEU A 137 11.89 -20.36 -9.44
CA LEU A 137 12.39 -19.32 -10.30
C LEU A 137 11.89 -17.92 -9.87
N LEU A 138 10.58 -17.82 -9.58
CA LEU A 138 9.97 -16.58 -9.14
C LEU A 138 10.49 -16.15 -7.76
N PHE A 139 10.61 -17.10 -6.83
CA PHE A 139 11.15 -16.87 -5.50
C PHE A 139 12.59 -16.36 -5.57
N LYS A 140 13.45 -17.01 -6.37
CA LYS A 140 14.83 -16.57 -6.59
C LYS A 140 14.89 -15.19 -7.24
N LYS A 141 14.03 -14.90 -8.22
CA LYS A 141 13.97 -13.59 -8.88
C LYS A 141 13.64 -12.46 -7.89
N LEU A 142 12.73 -12.71 -6.93
CA LEU A 142 12.24 -11.68 -6.00
C LEU A 142 13.03 -11.61 -4.69
N THR A 143 13.70 -12.68 -4.28
CA THR A 143 14.44 -12.75 -3.00
C THR A 143 15.97 -12.78 -3.17
N GLY A 144 16.44 -13.10 -4.37
CA GLY A 144 17.87 -13.31 -4.67
C GLY A 144 18.37 -14.72 -4.37
N PHE A 145 17.63 -15.55 -3.64
CA PHE A 145 18.03 -16.89 -3.18
C PHE A 145 17.05 -17.95 -3.67
N ALA A 146 17.57 -19.16 -3.95
CA ALA A 146 16.68 -20.29 -4.19
C ALA A 146 15.97 -20.68 -2.87
N PRO A 147 14.73 -21.26 -2.92
CA PRO A 147 14.00 -21.63 -1.72
C PRO A 147 14.80 -22.55 -0.77
N CYS A 148 15.55 -23.51 -1.30
CA CYS A 148 16.40 -24.42 -0.51
C CYS A 148 17.57 -23.67 0.16
N GLU A 149 18.22 -22.75 -0.56
CA GLU A 149 19.29 -21.90 -0.03
C GLU A 149 18.77 -20.99 1.08
N TYR A 150 17.55 -20.45 0.90
CA TYR A 150 16.92 -19.56 1.87
C TYR A 150 16.66 -20.24 3.21
N CYS A 151 16.28 -21.53 3.21
CA CYS A 151 16.13 -22.30 4.45
C CYS A 151 17.45 -22.49 5.21
N HIS A 152 18.58 -22.59 4.50
CA HIS A 152 19.88 -22.81 5.12
C HIS A 152 20.62 -21.55 5.52
N SER A 153 20.35 -20.41 4.88
CA SER A 153 21.06 -19.15 5.13
C SER A 153 20.60 -18.39 6.36
N GLN A 154 19.51 -18.81 7.00
CA GLN A 154 18.91 -18.15 8.17
C GLN A 154 18.95 -19.02 9.45
N ASN A 155 19.49 -20.23 9.37
CA ASN A 155 19.85 -21.06 10.51
C ASN A 155 21.36 -20.97 10.76
#